data_2222f6108165919ed5ad1450bd8e461b
#
_entry.id   2222f6108165919ed5ad1450bd8e461b
#
_cell.length_a   1.000
_cell.length_b   1.000
_cell.length_c   1.000
_cell.angle_alpha   90.00
_cell.angle_beta   90.00
_cell.angle_gamma   90.00
#
_symmetry.space_group_name_H-M   'P 1'
#
loop_
_entity.id
_entity.type
_entity.pdbx_description
1 polymer ?
#
loop_
_entity_poly.entity_id
_entity_poly.type
_entity_poly.pdbx_seq_one_letter_code
_entity_poly.pdbx_strand_id
1 'polypeptide(L)'
;MTILGVEFSSPQRSVALNHNGVVAEAREEGGRHTPALGMIEKVLAETAATRQEIDTLIVGLGPGSYTGIRAAIALAQGWQLAGDIKLLGISSVEAIIARAHEEQLTGQVSVVIDAQRQEFYLATYEVSAAGWTEIEPLHIVTLAEAQSRAATAQYVGPEVTRWFPAGRLIFPTATTLTHLALARTRIHFVPGEQLEPIYLRETAFVKAPPSRLPKAL
;
A
#
# COMPACT_ATOMS: atom_id res chain seq x y z
N MET A 1 23.23 -1.80 -0.91
CA MET A 1 21.92 -1.76 -0.20
C MET A 1 20.94 -2.61 -1.00
N THR A 2 20.38 -3.62 -0.36
CA THR A 2 19.43 -4.55 -0.98
C THR A 2 18.07 -4.39 -0.30
N ILE A 3 17.11 -3.87 -1.04
CA ILE A 3 15.81 -3.47 -0.51
C ILE A 3 14.73 -4.39 -1.08
N LEU A 4 14.00 -5.07 -0.21
CA LEU A 4 12.80 -5.81 -0.56
C LEU A 4 11.56 -4.96 -0.27
N GLY A 5 10.75 -4.68 -1.27
CA GLY A 5 9.44 -4.03 -1.16
C GLY A 5 8.31 -5.04 -1.21
N VAL A 6 7.27 -4.84 -0.39
CA VAL A 6 6.05 -5.66 -0.38
C VAL A 6 4.83 -4.75 -0.35
N GLU A 7 3.99 -4.81 -1.40
CA GLU A 7 2.77 -4.01 -1.52
C GLU A 7 1.56 -4.90 -1.78
N PHE A 8 0.70 -5.04 -0.78
CA PHE A 8 -0.47 -5.92 -0.81
C PHE A 8 -1.78 -5.21 -0.46
N SER A 9 -1.78 -3.87 -0.49
CA SER A 9 -2.96 -3.08 -0.11
C SER A 9 -4.05 -3.06 -1.19
N SER A 10 -3.77 -3.48 -2.41
CA SER A 10 -4.68 -3.45 -3.55
C SER A 10 -4.94 -4.85 -4.13
N PRO A 11 -5.91 -5.01 -5.07
CA PRO A 11 -6.09 -6.26 -5.80
C PRO A 11 -4.86 -6.69 -6.60
N GLN A 12 -4.09 -5.75 -7.12
CA GLN A 12 -2.78 -6.04 -7.72
C GLN A 12 -1.72 -6.02 -6.61
N ARG A 13 -1.24 -7.19 -6.24
CA ARG A 13 -0.21 -7.35 -5.22
C ARG A 13 1.16 -7.46 -5.87
N SER A 14 2.18 -6.87 -5.25
CA SER A 14 3.53 -6.90 -5.79
C SER A 14 4.60 -7.07 -4.72
N VAL A 15 5.69 -7.67 -5.15
CA VAL A 15 6.95 -7.78 -4.42
C VAL A 15 8.05 -7.31 -5.37
N ALA A 16 8.93 -6.41 -4.91
CA ALA A 16 10.06 -5.94 -5.69
C ALA A 16 11.37 -6.05 -4.90
N LEU A 17 12.44 -6.37 -5.57
CA LEU A 17 13.78 -6.34 -5.03
C LEU A 17 14.63 -5.34 -5.80
N ASN A 18 15.23 -4.40 -5.08
CA ASN A 18 16.29 -3.56 -5.61
C ASN A 18 17.62 -4.04 -5.02
N HIS A 19 18.42 -4.68 -5.83
CA HIS A 19 19.74 -5.17 -5.47
C HIS A 19 20.80 -4.43 -6.26
N ASN A 20 21.56 -3.54 -5.58
CA ASN A 20 22.63 -2.75 -6.19
C ASN A 20 22.22 -1.99 -7.48
N GLY A 21 20.96 -1.48 -7.51
CA GLY A 21 20.42 -0.75 -8.64
C GLY A 21 19.73 -1.62 -9.70
N VAL A 22 19.82 -2.95 -9.60
CA VAL A 22 19.03 -3.89 -10.43
C VAL A 22 17.68 -4.09 -9.75
N VAL A 23 16.60 -3.81 -10.46
CA VAL A 23 15.23 -3.93 -9.92
C VAL A 23 14.49 -5.05 -10.64
N ALA A 24 13.93 -5.98 -9.86
CA ALA A 24 12.97 -6.98 -10.33
C ALA A 24 11.66 -6.85 -9.56
N GLU A 25 10.53 -7.10 -10.22
CA GLU A 25 9.20 -7.08 -9.60
C GLU A 25 8.37 -8.28 -10.04
N ALA A 26 7.77 -8.96 -9.06
CA ALA A 26 6.74 -9.96 -9.27
C ALA A 26 5.37 -9.36 -8.92
N ARG A 27 4.36 -9.63 -9.75
CA ARG A 27 2.98 -9.17 -9.55
C ARG A 27 2.01 -10.34 -9.62
N GLU A 28 0.97 -10.24 -8.79
CA GLU A 28 -0.15 -11.18 -8.76
C GLU A 28 -1.47 -10.42 -8.69
N GLU A 29 -2.47 -10.85 -9.44
CA GLU A 29 -3.79 -10.23 -9.46
C GLU A 29 -4.84 -11.12 -8.80
N GLY A 30 -5.64 -10.52 -7.90
CA GLY A 30 -6.98 -10.97 -7.55
C GLY A 30 -7.17 -12.31 -6.85
N GLY A 31 -6.14 -12.92 -6.27
CA GLY A 31 -6.24 -14.22 -5.58
C GLY A 31 -6.67 -14.11 -4.11
N ARG A 32 -7.38 -15.15 -3.59
CA ARG A 32 -7.57 -15.32 -2.13
C ARG A 32 -6.26 -15.64 -1.41
N HIS A 33 -5.29 -16.17 -2.14
CA HIS A 33 -3.96 -16.49 -1.64
C HIS A 33 -2.93 -15.64 -2.39
N THR A 34 -2.03 -15.03 -1.62
CA THR A 34 -0.86 -14.34 -2.18
C THR A 34 0.33 -15.27 -1.98
N PRO A 35 0.96 -15.77 -3.04
CA PRO A 35 2.14 -16.61 -2.93
C PRO A 35 3.37 -15.75 -2.61
N ALA A 36 3.34 -15.01 -1.49
CA ALA A 36 4.36 -14.02 -1.13
C ALA A 36 5.78 -14.58 -1.20
N LEU A 37 5.99 -15.78 -0.66
CA LEU A 37 7.33 -16.41 -0.69
C LEU A 37 7.76 -16.77 -2.12
N GLY A 38 6.86 -17.28 -2.95
CA GLY A 38 7.15 -17.55 -4.36
C GLY A 38 7.46 -16.28 -5.16
N MET A 39 6.76 -15.17 -4.87
CA MET A 39 7.06 -13.86 -5.47
C MET A 39 8.45 -13.38 -5.05
N ILE A 40 8.82 -13.56 -3.79
CA ILE A 40 10.15 -13.20 -3.26
C ILE A 40 11.23 -14.07 -3.93
N GLU A 41 11.03 -15.37 -4.03
CA GLU A 41 11.98 -16.29 -4.69
C GLU A 41 12.20 -15.89 -6.16
N LYS A 42 11.14 -15.48 -6.85
CA LYS A 42 11.22 -15.00 -8.24
C LYS A 42 12.10 -13.77 -8.36
N VAL A 43 11.87 -12.73 -7.56
CA VAL A 43 12.68 -11.48 -7.64
C VAL A 43 14.13 -11.69 -7.19
N LEU A 44 14.38 -12.59 -6.24
CA LEU A 44 15.74 -13.00 -5.85
C LEU A 44 16.46 -13.67 -7.02
N ALA A 45 15.80 -14.61 -7.70
CA ALA A 45 16.39 -15.30 -8.85
C ALA A 45 16.69 -14.33 -10.01
N GLU A 46 15.77 -13.39 -10.30
CA GLU A 46 15.92 -12.40 -11.37
C GLU A 46 17.05 -11.40 -11.11
N THR A 47 17.34 -11.10 -9.83
CA THR A 47 18.43 -10.17 -9.45
C THR A 47 19.72 -10.88 -9.07
N ALA A 48 19.76 -12.21 -9.12
CA ALA A 48 20.87 -13.05 -8.64
C ALA A 48 21.24 -12.77 -7.18
N ALA A 49 20.32 -12.27 -6.37
CA ALA A 49 20.51 -11.97 -4.96
C ALA A 49 20.08 -13.15 -4.07
N THR A 50 20.64 -13.21 -2.87
CA THR A 50 20.26 -14.16 -1.83
C THR A 50 19.40 -13.50 -0.75
N ARG A 51 18.67 -14.30 0.04
CA ARG A 51 17.86 -13.78 1.16
C ARG A 51 18.72 -13.08 2.22
N GLN A 52 19.94 -13.53 2.42
CA GLN A 52 20.89 -13.00 3.40
C GLN A 52 21.42 -11.62 3.02
N GLU A 53 21.36 -11.25 1.75
CA GLU A 53 21.79 -9.94 1.27
C GLU A 53 20.73 -8.84 1.43
N ILE A 54 19.48 -9.23 1.78
CA ILE A 54 18.42 -8.25 2.05
C ILE A 54 18.72 -7.56 3.37
N ASP A 55 18.99 -6.27 3.34
CA ASP A 55 19.27 -5.44 4.51
C ASP A 55 18.07 -4.60 4.96
N THR A 56 17.12 -4.36 4.07
CA THR A 56 15.96 -3.50 4.33
C THR A 56 14.70 -4.11 3.72
N LEU A 57 13.60 -4.12 4.48
CA LEU A 57 12.29 -4.53 4.01
C LEU A 57 11.28 -3.39 4.17
N ILE A 58 10.58 -3.07 3.09
CA ILE A 58 9.61 -1.99 3.02
C ILE A 58 8.22 -2.57 2.80
N VAL A 59 7.24 -2.10 3.55
CA VAL A 59 5.85 -2.54 3.40
C VAL A 59 4.92 -1.37 3.13
N GLY A 60 3.95 -1.59 2.24
CA GLY A 60 2.81 -0.71 2.07
C GLY A 60 1.86 -0.84 3.26
N LEU A 61 1.62 0.27 3.96
CA LEU A 61 0.77 0.32 5.15
C LEU A 61 -0.72 0.54 4.82
N GLY A 62 -1.07 0.63 3.54
CA GLY A 62 -2.42 0.98 3.12
C GLY A 62 -2.66 2.49 3.08
N PRO A 63 -3.94 2.91 3.11
CA PRO A 63 -5.15 2.11 3.29
C PRO A 63 -5.45 1.16 2.12
N GLY A 64 -6.37 0.20 2.35
CA GLY A 64 -6.80 -0.75 1.33
C GLY A 64 -7.15 -2.13 1.89
N SER A 65 -6.70 -3.19 1.23
CA SER A 65 -6.98 -4.58 1.60
C SER A 65 -6.51 -4.92 3.02
N TYR A 66 -7.46 -5.06 3.94
CA TYR A 66 -7.22 -5.41 5.34
C TYR A 66 -6.32 -6.63 5.52
N THR A 67 -6.63 -7.72 4.82
CA THR A 67 -5.87 -8.97 4.90
C THR A 67 -4.49 -8.84 4.24
N GLY A 68 -4.43 -8.14 3.10
CA GLY A 68 -3.17 -7.96 2.37
C GLY A 68 -2.14 -7.16 3.16
N ILE A 69 -2.54 -6.01 3.70
CA ILE A 69 -1.65 -5.15 4.50
C ILE A 69 -1.12 -5.90 5.72
N ARG A 70 -1.98 -6.61 6.45
CA ARG A 70 -1.56 -7.39 7.62
C ARG A 70 -0.64 -8.55 7.26
N ALA A 71 -0.85 -9.20 6.12
CA ALA A 71 0.04 -10.24 5.63
C ALA A 71 1.44 -9.69 5.31
N ALA A 72 1.52 -8.50 4.68
CA ALA A 72 2.78 -7.83 4.39
C ALA A 72 3.52 -7.43 5.69
N ILE A 73 2.81 -6.86 6.66
CA ILE A 73 3.38 -6.50 7.97
C ILE A 73 3.86 -7.76 8.73
N ALA A 74 3.05 -8.82 8.80
CA ALA A 74 3.43 -10.06 9.46
C ALA A 74 4.65 -10.72 8.82
N LEU A 75 4.76 -10.66 7.50
CA LEU A 75 5.95 -11.13 6.77
C LEU A 75 7.18 -10.31 7.18
N ALA A 76 7.07 -8.98 7.24
CA ALA A 76 8.17 -8.11 7.64
C ALA A 76 8.62 -8.37 9.09
N GLN A 77 7.67 -8.50 10.01
CA GLN A 77 7.92 -8.85 11.41
C GLN A 77 8.61 -10.21 11.55
N GLY A 78 8.12 -11.23 10.83
CA GLY A 78 8.73 -12.56 10.81
C GLY A 78 10.17 -12.53 10.29
N TRP A 79 10.44 -11.71 9.29
CA TRP A 79 11.78 -11.55 8.73
C TRP A 79 12.73 -10.85 9.70
N GLN A 80 12.26 -9.80 10.40
CA GLN A 80 13.05 -9.11 11.43
C GLN A 80 13.38 -10.03 12.63
N LEU A 81 12.47 -10.93 12.99
CA LEU A 81 12.73 -11.93 14.04
C LEU A 81 13.81 -12.94 13.63
N ALA A 82 13.96 -13.20 12.33
CA ALA A 82 14.93 -14.16 11.81
C ALA A 82 16.32 -13.54 11.52
N GLY A 83 16.43 -12.19 11.48
CA GLY A 83 17.69 -11.52 11.14
C GLY A 83 17.67 -10.02 11.48
N ASP A 84 18.81 -9.38 11.36
CA ASP A 84 18.98 -7.93 11.60
C ASP A 84 18.54 -7.13 10.36
N ILE A 85 17.24 -7.13 10.07
CA ILE A 85 16.64 -6.42 8.94
C ILE A 85 15.99 -5.12 9.38
N LYS A 86 16.28 -4.04 8.67
CA LYS A 86 15.65 -2.74 8.88
C LYS A 86 14.27 -2.72 8.24
N LEU A 87 13.26 -2.23 8.98
CA LEU A 87 11.89 -2.14 8.48
C LEU A 87 11.47 -0.70 8.25
N LEU A 88 10.72 -0.49 7.16
CA LEU A 88 10.13 0.80 6.82
C LEU A 88 8.69 0.59 6.34
N GLY A 89 7.75 1.35 6.92
CA GLY A 89 6.39 1.45 6.43
C GLY A 89 6.21 2.70 5.55
N ILE A 90 5.54 2.55 4.40
CA ILE A 90 5.18 3.66 3.51
C ILE A 90 3.69 3.59 3.22
N SER A 91 3.01 4.74 3.19
CA SER A 91 1.61 4.83 2.80
C SER A 91 1.41 4.36 1.35
N SER A 92 0.42 3.51 1.11
CA SER A 92 0.05 3.11 -0.26
C SER A 92 -0.53 4.28 -1.05
N VAL A 93 -1.08 5.31 -0.39
CA VAL A 93 -1.49 6.57 -1.03
C VAL A 93 -0.28 7.30 -1.60
N GLU A 94 0.83 7.37 -0.85
CA GLU A 94 2.09 7.96 -1.33
C GLU A 94 2.65 7.19 -2.54
N ALA A 95 2.53 5.86 -2.55
CA ALA A 95 2.92 5.07 -3.71
C ALA A 95 2.03 5.32 -4.94
N ILE A 96 0.71 5.52 -4.74
CA ILE A 96 -0.22 5.83 -5.84
C ILE A 96 0.10 7.22 -6.43
N ILE A 97 0.31 8.25 -5.59
CA ILE A 97 0.60 9.60 -6.11
C ILE A 97 1.98 9.68 -6.77
N ALA A 98 2.98 8.97 -6.26
CA ALA A 98 4.27 8.85 -6.91
C ALA A 98 4.15 8.25 -8.32
N ARG A 99 3.34 7.22 -8.48
CA ARG A 99 3.04 6.64 -9.78
C ARG A 99 2.26 7.59 -10.69
N ALA A 100 1.29 8.34 -10.15
CA ALA A 100 0.58 9.36 -10.93
C ALA A 100 1.56 10.42 -11.47
N HIS A 101 2.54 10.82 -10.68
CA HIS A 101 3.61 11.72 -11.10
C HIS A 101 4.51 11.08 -12.17
N GLU A 102 4.95 9.82 -11.99
CA GLU A 102 5.71 9.07 -13.00
C GLU A 102 4.95 8.97 -14.35
N GLU A 103 3.62 8.85 -14.29
CA GLU A 103 2.73 8.84 -15.45
C GLU A 103 2.39 10.24 -15.99
N GLN A 104 3.11 11.27 -15.50
CA GLN A 104 3.04 12.67 -15.95
C GLN A 104 1.65 13.32 -15.76
N LEU A 105 0.87 12.89 -14.77
CA LEU A 105 -0.30 13.64 -14.34
C LEU A 105 0.15 14.97 -13.73
N THR A 106 -0.63 16.03 -13.98
CA THR A 106 -0.36 17.38 -13.46
C THR A 106 -1.64 18.04 -12.97
N GLY A 107 -1.50 19.04 -12.07
CA GLY A 107 -2.62 19.73 -11.43
C GLY A 107 -3.15 18.96 -10.21
N GLN A 108 -4.39 19.19 -9.87
CA GLN A 108 -5.01 18.54 -8.71
C GLN A 108 -5.37 17.08 -9.01
N VAL A 109 -4.72 16.17 -8.29
CA VAL A 109 -4.93 14.73 -8.38
C VAL A 109 -5.40 14.21 -7.02
N SER A 110 -6.54 13.54 -6.99
CA SER A 110 -7.07 12.94 -5.77
C SER A 110 -6.94 11.42 -5.82
N VAL A 111 -6.24 10.88 -4.85
CA VAL A 111 -6.16 9.42 -4.63
C VAL A 111 -7.44 8.96 -3.96
N VAL A 112 -8.13 7.99 -4.56
CA VAL A 112 -9.40 7.45 -4.07
C VAL A 112 -9.30 5.94 -3.93
N ILE A 113 -9.54 5.42 -2.72
CA ILE A 113 -9.48 3.99 -2.39
C ILE A 113 -10.78 3.59 -1.70
N ASP A 114 -11.38 2.48 -2.10
CA ASP A 114 -12.63 1.98 -1.51
C ASP A 114 -12.44 1.65 -0.01
N ALA A 115 -13.13 2.40 0.85
CA ALA A 115 -13.15 2.17 2.30
C ALA A 115 -14.32 1.25 2.72
N GLN A 116 -15.02 0.63 1.75
CA GLN A 116 -16.25 -0.14 1.91
C GLN A 116 -17.44 0.69 2.40
N ARG A 117 -18.66 0.14 2.32
CA ARG A 117 -19.90 0.77 2.80
C ARG A 117 -20.24 2.09 2.10
N GLN A 118 -19.87 2.25 0.81
CA GLN A 118 -20.03 3.49 0.04
C GLN A 118 -19.27 4.68 0.64
N GLU A 119 -18.14 4.42 1.27
CA GLU A 119 -17.18 5.41 1.73
C GLU A 119 -15.83 5.19 1.04
N PHE A 120 -15.04 6.24 0.94
CA PHE A 120 -13.74 6.24 0.29
C PHE A 120 -12.70 6.91 1.17
N TYR A 121 -11.50 6.36 1.18
CA TYR A 121 -10.32 7.10 1.57
C TYR A 121 -9.98 8.06 0.44
N LEU A 122 -9.83 9.34 0.76
CA LEU A 122 -9.51 10.39 -0.19
C LEU A 122 -8.37 11.25 0.35
N ALA A 123 -7.37 11.52 -0.50
CA ALA A 123 -6.32 12.50 -0.27
C ALA A 123 -6.07 13.25 -1.57
N THR A 124 -5.84 14.55 -1.52
CA THR A 124 -5.64 15.38 -2.73
C THR A 124 -4.26 16.02 -2.72
N TYR A 125 -3.64 16.00 -3.89
CA TYR A 125 -2.29 16.51 -4.12
C TYR A 125 -2.28 17.48 -5.29
N GLU A 126 -1.44 18.51 -5.21
CA GLU A 126 -1.01 19.28 -6.36
C GLU A 126 0.22 18.60 -6.97
N VAL A 127 0.11 18.16 -8.21
CA VAL A 127 1.16 17.44 -8.94
C VAL A 127 1.73 18.33 -10.04
N SER A 128 3.05 18.43 -10.10
CA SER A 128 3.80 19.19 -11.11
C SER A 128 4.99 18.39 -11.61
N ALA A 129 5.70 18.88 -12.60
CA ALA A 129 6.94 18.25 -13.07
C ALA A 129 8.03 18.13 -12.00
N ALA A 130 7.98 18.98 -10.96
CA ALA A 130 8.97 18.96 -9.86
C ALA A 130 8.62 17.95 -8.74
N GLY A 131 7.42 17.38 -8.75
CA GLY A 131 6.94 16.44 -7.71
C GLY A 131 5.49 16.73 -7.34
N TRP A 132 5.11 16.35 -6.12
CA TRP A 132 3.76 16.55 -5.60
C TRP A 132 3.78 17.11 -4.18
N THR A 133 2.72 17.82 -3.83
CA THR A 133 2.49 18.38 -2.49
C THR A 133 1.09 18.03 -2.04
N GLU A 134 0.92 17.52 -0.83
CA GLU A 134 -0.39 17.27 -0.25
C GLU A 134 -1.10 18.58 0.02
N ILE A 135 -2.32 18.74 -0.49
CA ILE A 135 -3.20 19.88 -0.26
C ILE A 135 -4.43 19.53 0.58
N GLU A 136 -4.81 18.27 0.59
CA GLU A 136 -5.86 17.75 1.48
C GLU A 136 -5.40 16.38 2.02
N PRO A 137 -5.26 16.24 3.36
CA PRO A 137 -4.74 15.02 3.95
C PRO A 137 -5.74 13.87 3.83
N LEU A 138 -5.25 12.66 3.99
CA LEU A 138 -6.04 11.44 3.89
C LEU A 138 -7.17 11.42 4.93
N HIS A 139 -8.40 11.29 4.47
CA HIS A 139 -9.62 11.23 5.29
C HIS A 139 -10.67 10.32 4.64
N ILE A 140 -11.79 10.09 5.32
CA ILE A 140 -12.92 9.32 4.79
C ILE A 140 -13.99 10.27 4.30
N VAL A 141 -14.50 10.00 3.08
CA VAL A 141 -15.63 10.71 2.47
C VAL A 141 -16.72 9.72 2.05
N THR A 142 -17.95 10.19 1.99
CA THR A 142 -19.06 9.42 1.41
C THR A 142 -19.01 9.42 -0.12
N LEU A 143 -19.72 8.46 -0.75
CA LEU A 143 -19.86 8.43 -2.21
C LEU A 143 -20.42 9.75 -2.75
N ALA A 144 -21.41 10.33 -2.08
CA ALA A 144 -22.04 11.59 -2.52
C ALA A 144 -21.03 12.76 -2.50
N GLU A 145 -20.21 12.87 -1.45
CA GLU A 145 -19.16 13.88 -1.35
C GLU A 145 -18.09 13.67 -2.43
N ALA A 146 -17.63 12.44 -2.64
CA ALA A 146 -16.68 12.14 -3.69
C ALA A 146 -17.25 12.45 -5.08
N GLN A 147 -18.52 12.11 -5.35
CA GLN A 147 -19.17 12.42 -6.62
C GLN A 147 -19.31 13.92 -6.87
N SER A 148 -19.60 14.73 -5.85
CA SER A 148 -19.69 16.18 -5.99
C SER A 148 -18.36 16.83 -6.41
N ARG A 149 -17.24 16.24 -6.07
CA ARG A 149 -15.88 16.71 -6.39
C ARG A 149 -15.34 16.15 -7.71
N ALA A 150 -15.91 15.05 -8.22
CA ALA A 150 -15.40 14.33 -9.40
C ALA A 150 -15.43 15.15 -10.70
N ALA A 151 -16.25 16.20 -10.76
CA ALA A 151 -16.34 17.10 -11.93
C ALA A 151 -15.08 17.97 -12.11
N THR A 152 -14.33 18.24 -11.06
CA THR A 152 -13.18 19.16 -11.05
C THR A 152 -11.86 18.50 -10.67
N ALA A 153 -11.89 17.25 -10.19
CA ALA A 153 -10.73 16.52 -9.72
C ALA A 153 -10.35 15.35 -10.65
N GLN A 154 -9.06 15.14 -10.85
CA GLN A 154 -8.55 13.94 -11.49
C GLN A 154 -8.45 12.83 -10.43
N TYR A 155 -9.34 11.85 -10.51
CA TYR A 155 -9.35 10.73 -9.57
C TYR A 155 -8.44 9.59 -10.03
N VAL A 156 -7.60 9.12 -9.13
CA VAL A 156 -6.71 7.96 -9.35
C VAL A 156 -6.84 6.96 -8.21
N GLY A 157 -6.64 5.68 -8.52
CA GLY A 157 -6.67 4.64 -7.49
C GLY A 157 -6.87 3.24 -8.07
N PRO A 158 -6.71 2.19 -7.25
CA PRO A 158 -6.68 0.80 -7.74
C PRO A 158 -8.04 0.28 -8.23
N GLU A 159 -9.15 0.88 -7.79
CA GLU A 159 -10.52 0.46 -8.12
C GLU A 159 -11.41 1.64 -8.53
N VAL A 160 -10.80 2.79 -8.79
CA VAL A 160 -11.50 4.08 -8.97
C VAL A 160 -12.54 4.04 -10.08
N THR A 161 -12.28 3.36 -11.19
CA THR A 161 -13.20 3.29 -12.34
C THR A 161 -14.50 2.56 -12.06
N ARG A 162 -14.55 1.76 -10.98
CA ARG A 162 -15.79 1.09 -10.55
C ARG A 162 -16.85 2.10 -10.09
N TRP A 163 -16.42 3.23 -9.54
CA TRP A 163 -17.28 4.25 -8.94
C TRP A 163 -17.26 5.57 -9.71
N PHE A 164 -16.14 5.85 -10.37
CA PHE A 164 -15.86 7.08 -11.11
C PHE A 164 -15.31 6.70 -12.49
N PRO A 165 -16.17 6.59 -13.52
CA PRO A 165 -15.75 6.08 -14.85
C PRO A 165 -14.65 6.91 -15.52
N ALA A 166 -14.56 8.22 -15.22
CA ALA A 166 -13.50 9.09 -15.72
C ALA A 166 -12.19 8.99 -14.92
N GLY A 167 -12.19 8.24 -13.82
CA GLY A 167 -11.00 8.02 -13.00
C GLY A 167 -9.95 7.15 -13.73
N ARG A 168 -8.70 7.28 -13.33
CA ARG A 168 -7.58 6.52 -13.89
C ARG A 168 -7.12 5.44 -12.92
N LEU A 169 -7.06 4.19 -13.39
CA LEU A 169 -6.54 3.07 -12.58
C LEU A 169 -5.04 3.24 -12.37
N ILE A 170 -4.65 3.45 -11.12
CA ILE A 170 -3.26 3.47 -10.69
C ILE A 170 -3.15 2.60 -9.43
N PHE A 171 -2.29 1.59 -9.50
CA PHE A 171 -2.04 0.68 -8.40
C PHE A 171 -0.77 1.10 -7.65
N PRO A 172 -0.75 1.03 -6.31
CA PRO A 172 0.51 1.09 -5.59
C PRO A 172 1.36 -0.13 -5.93
N THR A 173 2.66 0.03 -6.06
CA THR A 173 3.56 -1.08 -6.41
C THR A 173 4.75 -1.17 -5.46
N ALA A 174 5.27 -2.39 -5.28
CA ALA A 174 6.46 -2.61 -4.46
C ALA A 174 7.70 -1.91 -5.03
N THR A 175 7.82 -1.82 -6.35
CA THR A 175 8.89 -1.04 -7.01
C THR A 175 8.83 0.42 -6.59
N THR A 176 7.64 1.04 -6.61
CA THR A 176 7.48 2.44 -6.19
C THR A 176 7.84 2.62 -4.72
N LEU A 177 7.49 1.67 -3.83
CA LEU A 177 7.92 1.73 -2.43
C LEU A 177 9.44 1.75 -2.30
N THR A 178 10.16 0.92 -3.08
CA THR A 178 11.63 0.91 -3.04
C THR A 178 12.23 2.23 -3.55
N HIS A 179 11.65 2.82 -4.60
CA HIS A 179 12.08 4.12 -5.14
C HIS A 179 11.84 5.25 -4.13
N LEU A 180 10.67 5.30 -3.50
CA LEU A 180 10.34 6.28 -2.48
C LEU A 180 11.30 6.21 -1.29
N ALA A 181 11.69 5.02 -0.86
CA ALA A 181 12.65 4.86 0.22
C ALA A 181 14.04 5.36 -0.19
N LEU A 182 14.50 5.05 -1.39
CA LEU A 182 15.81 5.51 -1.90
C LEU A 182 15.86 7.03 -2.09
N ALA A 183 14.75 7.67 -2.44
CA ALA A 183 14.64 9.11 -2.63
C ALA A 183 14.64 9.90 -1.31
N ARG A 184 14.36 9.25 -0.18
CA ARG A 184 14.30 9.93 1.13
C ARG A 184 15.69 10.28 1.64
N THR A 185 15.90 11.55 1.98
CA THR A 185 17.16 12.03 2.58
C THR A 185 17.36 11.52 4.02
N ARG A 186 16.26 11.18 4.69
CA ARG A 186 16.24 10.59 6.04
C ARG A 186 15.24 9.46 6.06
N ILE A 187 15.71 8.27 6.44
CA ILE A 187 14.87 7.08 6.59
C ILE A 187 14.71 6.82 8.09
N HIS A 188 13.46 6.78 8.56
CA HIS A 188 13.14 6.36 9.92
C HIS A 188 12.73 4.88 9.89
N PHE A 189 13.69 4.02 10.17
CA PHE A 189 13.42 2.61 10.39
C PHE A 189 12.69 2.42 11.72
N VAL A 190 11.76 1.49 11.74
CA VAL A 190 10.96 1.18 12.92
C VAL A 190 11.08 -0.29 13.28
N PRO A 191 10.99 -0.66 14.58
CA PRO A 191 10.83 -2.06 14.96
C PRO A 191 9.49 -2.59 14.47
N GLY A 192 9.42 -3.91 14.24
CA GLY A 192 8.26 -4.54 13.62
C GLY A 192 6.94 -4.32 14.36
N GLU A 193 6.99 -4.22 15.68
CA GLU A 193 5.81 -3.93 16.52
C GLU A 193 5.22 -2.53 16.29
N GLN A 194 5.97 -1.62 15.68
CA GLN A 194 5.51 -0.27 15.32
C GLN A 194 5.00 -0.18 13.88
N LEU A 195 5.08 -1.26 13.10
CA LEU A 195 4.44 -1.31 11.79
C LEU A 195 2.94 -1.52 11.97
N GLU A 196 2.17 -0.48 11.78
CA GLU A 196 0.71 -0.51 11.90
C GLU A 196 0.04 -0.13 10.58
N PRO A 197 -1.05 -0.82 10.21
CA PRO A 197 -1.86 -0.42 9.07
C PRO A 197 -2.46 0.97 9.26
N ILE A 198 -2.60 1.73 8.17
CA ILE A 198 -3.31 3.01 8.19
C ILE A 198 -4.82 2.74 8.19
N TYR A 199 -5.44 2.90 9.36
CA TYR A 199 -6.87 2.81 9.57
C TYR A 199 -7.42 4.14 10.05
N LEU A 200 -8.29 4.76 9.26
CA LEU A 200 -8.96 6.02 9.65
C LEU A 200 -10.34 5.80 10.28
N ARG A 201 -10.88 4.58 10.15
CA ARG A 201 -12.17 4.27 10.74
C ARG A 201 -11.98 3.83 12.19
N GLU A 202 -12.64 4.51 13.12
CA GLU A 202 -12.72 4.05 14.50
C GLU A 202 -13.36 2.66 14.54
N THR A 203 -12.72 1.73 15.24
CA THR A 203 -13.26 0.38 15.45
C THR A 203 -14.35 0.46 16.51
N ALA A 204 -15.61 0.63 16.10
CA ALA A 204 -16.74 0.43 16.97
C ALA A 204 -16.89 -1.08 17.24
N PHE A 205 -16.42 -1.55 18.37
CA PHE A 205 -16.66 -2.92 18.82
C PHE A 205 -18.14 -3.07 19.20
N VAL A 206 -18.92 -3.71 18.35
CA VAL A 206 -20.25 -4.18 18.72
C VAL A 206 -20.05 -5.39 19.64
N LYS A 207 -20.51 -5.28 20.90
CA LYS A 207 -20.47 -6.40 21.85
C LYS A 207 -21.19 -7.60 21.22
N ALA A 208 -20.51 -8.74 21.16
CA ALA A 208 -21.10 -9.96 20.62
C ALA A 208 -22.41 -10.27 21.38
N PRO A 209 -23.50 -10.69 20.69
CA PRO A 209 -24.71 -11.12 21.37
C PRO A 209 -24.36 -12.28 22.30
N PRO A 210 -25.05 -12.40 23.44
CA PRO A 210 -24.79 -13.47 24.41
C PRO A 210 -24.86 -14.82 23.72
N SER A 211 -23.92 -15.70 24.04
CA SER A 211 -23.85 -17.06 23.52
C SER A 211 -25.19 -17.79 23.66
N ARG A 212 -25.69 -18.34 22.54
CA ARG A 212 -26.90 -19.21 22.53
C ARG A 212 -26.57 -20.67 22.92
N LEU A 213 -25.59 -20.90 23.76
CA LEU A 213 -25.35 -22.25 24.26
C LEU A 213 -26.54 -22.63 25.15
N PRO A 214 -27.21 -23.79 24.92
CA PRO A 214 -28.25 -24.27 25.80
C PRO A 214 -27.67 -24.45 27.19
N LYS A 215 -28.39 -23.99 28.21
CA LYS A 215 -28.05 -24.33 29.60
C LYS A 215 -28.04 -25.85 29.69
N ALA A 216 -26.90 -26.41 30.10
CA ALA A 216 -26.84 -27.84 30.44
C ALA A 216 -27.95 -28.15 31.47
N LEU A 217 -28.72 -29.22 31.17
CA LEU A 217 -29.74 -29.79 32.08
C LEU A 217 -29.07 -30.40 33.29
#